data_83394d44bc1b3f8c8dde08d3c473354c
#
_entry.id   83394d44bc1b3f8c8dde08d3c473354c
#
_cell.length_a   1.000
_cell.length_b   1.000
_cell.length_c   1.000
_cell.angle_alpha   90.00
_cell.angle_beta   90.00
_cell.angle_gamma   90.00
#
_symmetry.space_group_name_H-M   'P 1'
#
loop_
_entity.id
_entity.type
_entity.pdbx_description
1 polymer ?
#
loop_
_entity_poly.entity_id
_entity_poly.type
_entity_poly.pdbx_seq_one_letter_code
_entity_poly.pdbx_strand_id
1 'polypeptide(L)'
;MTSFFHSYDLRGIYPDEISEKEAEKVGKAYGTFIDAEKVLIGRDGRKHGKKITEAFIRGLNSTGTDTVFAGQVPTPLIYFAQVDENFKSSAVVTASHNPPEYTGFKFCLEEALAMSRRGGMREIEEIYEQEDFKIGVGMEDQIEVKQQYLEALKDEIGELDLKVAINCGNGVTGVVAREIFEELGCSVKMVNEEVDGDFPNHLPAPGEEKAQKQLEEAMTDEDLGIIFDGDGDRAGFILPGYGYLEEDKTIALLAEESLKKTKGTVVHDLRASKLVPEKIEEHGGNPEETRVGHTFISEKIHEDSSVVFAGELSGHYYFPAFDFPWDDGIFAAALMIKMASEEDIIQKINGFPEYPVSPEVNFDCANEKKEQVMQKVAEAYSDHETSTMDGVKILFDGGWALVRPSSTEPKIRLRCEADTEKRLEEILGEVEGEVRGLIEDLK
;
A
#
# COMPACT_ATOMS: atom_id res chain seq x y z
N MET A 1 -18.29 -15.97 8.78
CA MET A 1 -17.01 -15.37 8.33
C MET A 1 -16.08 -15.34 9.53
N THR A 2 -14.91 -15.89 9.36
CA THR A 2 -13.86 -15.83 10.39
C THR A 2 -13.38 -14.40 10.50
N SER A 3 -13.27 -13.83 11.69
CA SER A 3 -13.11 -12.37 11.90
C SER A 3 -11.86 -11.75 11.27
N PHE A 4 -10.82 -12.54 11.01
CA PHE A 4 -9.54 -12.08 10.48
C PHE A 4 -9.35 -12.24 8.95
N PHE A 5 -10.33 -12.77 8.20
CA PHE A 5 -10.34 -12.75 6.74
C PHE A 5 -10.96 -11.44 6.24
N HIS A 6 -10.14 -10.54 5.74
CA HIS A 6 -10.58 -9.26 5.20
C HIS A 6 -10.70 -9.27 3.66
N SER A 7 -10.93 -8.11 3.08
CA SER A 7 -11.11 -8.00 1.62
C SER A 7 -9.83 -8.23 0.82
N TYR A 8 -8.66 -8.01 1.41
CA TYR A 8 -7.36 -7.95 0.70
C TYR A 8 -6.27 -8.79 1.36
N ASP A 9 -6.43 -9.16 2.61
CA ASP A 9 -5.43 -9.86 3.40
C ASP A 9 -6.07 -10.57 4.59
N LEU A 10 -5.25 -11.27 5.35
CA LEU A 10 -5.64 -11.78 6.66
C LEU A 10 -4.97 -10.89 7.70
N ARG A 11 -5.74 -10.35 8.63
CA ARG A 11 -5.24 -9.60 9.78
C ARG A 11 -6.03 -9.90 11.04
N GLY A 12 -5.34 -10.08 12.14
CA GLY A 12 -5.98 -10.30 13.43
C GLY A 12 -5.02 -10.07 14.60
N ILE A 13 -5.57 -10.00 15.79
CA ILE A 13 -4.81 -9.80 17.03
C ILE A 13 -4.20 -11.14 17.45
N TYR A 14 -2.89 -11.11 17.71
CA TYR A 14 -2.17 -12.26 18.29
C TYR A 14 -2.23 -12.22 19.82
N PRO A 15 -2.48 -13.35 20.52
CA PRO A 15 -2.84 -14.66 19.96
C PRO A 15 -4.35 -14.89 19.85
N ASP A 16 -5.19 -13.88 20.14
CA ASP A 16 -6.63 -14.03 20.37
C ASP A 16 -7.41 -14.39 19.09
N GLU A 17 -7.03 -13.82 17.95
CA GLU A 17 -7.66 -14.07 16.65
C GLU A 17 -6.80 -14.94 15.74
N ILE A 18 -5.48 -14.70 15.71
CA ILE A 18 -4.52 -15.50 14.94
C ILE A 18 -3.42 -16.01 15.89
N SER A 19 -3.54 -17.23 16.36
CA SER A 19 -2.48 -17.94 17.08
C SER A 19 -1.66 -18.82 16.13
N GLU A 20 -0.63 -19.52 16.65
CA GLU A 20 0.15 -20.51 15.87
C GLU A 20 -0.76 -21.63 15.31
N LYS A 21 -1.85 -21.96 16.00
CA LYS A 21 -2.80 -22.99 15.53
C LYS A 21 -3.58 -22.50 14.32
N GLU A 22 -4.08 -21.26 14.37
CA GLU A 22 -4.77 -20.64 13.24
C GLU A 22 -3.80 -20.42 12.07
N ALA A 23 -2.56 -20.00 12.33
CA ALA A 23 -1.53 -19.84 11.31
C ALA A 23 -1.19 -21.18 10.59
N GLU A 24 -1.07 -22.27 11.33
CA GLU A 24 -0.89 -23.61 10.73
C GLU A 24 -2.10 -24.03 9.90
N LYS A 25 -3.29 -23.73 10.37
CA LYS A 25 -4.55 -24.02 9.65
C LYS A 25 -4.67 -23.17 8.38
N VAL A 26 -4.27 -21.89 8.42
CA VAL A 26 -4.16 -21.01 7.25
C VAL A 26 -3.16 -21.58 6.25
N GLY A 27 -2.00 -22.06 6.70
CA GLY A 27 -1.02 -22.72 5.83
C GLY A 27 -1.57 -23.96 5.13
N LYS A 28 -2.35 -24.78 5.83
CA LYS A 28 -3.06 -25.94 5.23
C LYS A 28 -4.09 -25.51 4.20
N ALA A 29 -4.89 -24.49 4.50
CA ALA A 29 -5.89 -23.97 3.57
C ALA A 29 -5.23 -23.40 2.32
N TYR A 30 -4.19 -22.58 2.50
CA TYR A 30 -3.44 -21.98 1.40
C TYR A 30 -2.76 -23.04 0.52
N GLY A 31 -2.03 -24.01 1.10
CA GLY A 31 -1.40 -25.08 0.36
C GLY A 31 -2.39 -26.05 -0.32
N THR A 32 -3.63 -26.11 0.17
CA THR A 32 -4.72 -26.85 -0.49
C THR A 32 -5.26 -26.10 -1.69
N PHE A 33 -5.35 -24.77 -1.58
CA PHE A 33 -5.87 -23.88 -2.63
C PHE A 33 -4.92 -23.73 -3.81
N ILE A 34 -3.65 -23.44 -3.54
CA ILE A 34 -2.68 -23.13 -4.59
C ILE A 34 -2.31 -24.34 -5.44
N ASP A 35 -2.06 -24.10 -6.74
CA ASP A 35 -1.49 -25.09 -7.67
C ASP A 35 -0.01 -24.76 -7.92
N ALA A 36 0.78 -24.80 -6.84
CA ALA A 36 2.21 -24.51 -6.86
C ALA A 36 2.98 -25.60 -6.10
N GLU A 37 4.08 -26.08 -6.70
CA GLU A 37 4.97 -27.05 -6.04
C GLU A 37 5.73 -26.40 -4.89
N LYS A 38 6.08 -25.10 -5.04
CA LYS A 38 6.86 -24.32 -4.08
C LYS A 38 6.24 -22.95 -3.83
N VAL A 39 6.30 -22.47 -2.58
CA VAL A 39 5.87 -21.14 -2.14
C VAL A 39 7.06 -20.39 -1.54
N LEU A 40 7.30 -19.17 -2.04
CA LEU A 40 8.25 -18.25 -1.44
C LEU A 40 7.62 -17.58 -0.21
N ILE A 41 8.35 -17.53 0.91
CA ILE A 41 7.83 -16.99 2.18
C ILE A 41 8.81 -15.97 2.76
N GLY A 42 8.27 -14.80 3.13
CA GLY A 42 8.97 -13.80 3.93
C GLY A 42 8.20 -13.42 5.19
N ARG A 43 8.83 -12.65 6.06
CA ARG A 43 8.15 -12.05 7.22
C ARG A 43 8.69 -10.68 7.57
N ASP A 44 7.85 -9.88 8.22
CA ASP A 44 8.23 -8.61 8.83
C ASP A 44 8.96 -8.76 10.19
N GLY A 45 9.11 -7.64 10.90
CA GLY A 45 9.84 -7.54 12.16
C GLY A 45 9.04 -7.85 13.43
N ARG A 46 7.76 -8.22 13.35
CA ARG A 46 6.88 -8.41 14.51
C ARG A 46 7.38 -9.53 15.43
N LYS A 47 7.28 -9.34 16.76
CA LYS A 47 7.84 -10.25 17.76
C LYS A 47 7.29 -11.68 17.67
N HIS A 48 6.02 -11.82 17.39
CA HIS A 48 5.37 -13.13 17.20
C HIS A 48 5.54 -13.67 15.77
N GLY A 49 6.03 -12.86 14.82
CA GLY A 49 6.17 -13.22 13.40
C GLY A 49 6.91 -14.53 13.17
N LYS A 50 8.02 -14.78 13.89
CA LYS A 50 8.76 -16.05 13.77
C LYS A 50 7.88 -17.27 14.06
N LYS A 51 7.14 -17.28 15.18
CA LYS A 51 6.28 -18.43 15.56
C LYS A 51 5.13 -18.63 14.59
N ILE A 52 4.54 -17.53 14.12
CA ILE A 52 3.45 -17.54 13.14
C ILE A 52 3.97 -18.09 11.80
N THR A 53 5.15 -17.64 11.34
CA THR A 53 5.77 -18.15 10.10
C THR A 53 6.10 -19.64 10.18
N GLU A 54 6.72 -20.08 11.27
CA GLU A 54 7.02 -21.50 11.47
C GLU A 54 5.76 -22.37 11.48
N ALA A 55 4.67 -21.88 12.07
CA ALA A 55 3.39 -22.59 12.07
C ALA A 55 2.76 -22.64 10.68
N PHE A 56 2.78 -21.52 9.95
CA PHE A 56 2.29 -21.42 8.59
C PHE A 56 3.05 -22.37 7.64
N ILE A 57 4.40 -22.39 7.71
CA ILE A 57 5.26 -23.29 6.94
C ILE A 57 4.92 -24.76 7.25
N ARG A 58 4.75 -25.13 8.52
CA ARG A 58 4.31 -26.49 8.86
C ARG A 58 2.99 -26.85 8.22
N GLY A 59 2.04 -25.91 8.23
CA GLY A 59 0.75 -26.09 7.57
C GLY A 59 0.89 -26.36 6.08
N LEU A 60 1.62 -25.50 5.35
CA LEU A 60 1.91 -25.66 3.94
C LEU A 60 2.59 -27.00 3.62
N ASN A 61 3.69 -27.33 4.31
CA ASN A 61 4.42 -28.57 4.08
C ASN A 61 3.57 -29.82 4.33
N SER A 62 2.59 -29.74 5.24
CA SER A 62 1.67 -30.86 5.51
C SER A 62 0.68 -31.14 4.38
N THR A 63 0.56 -30.25 3.39
CA THR A 63 -0.25 -30.45 2.18
C THR A 63 0.54 -31.02 0.99
N GLY A 64 1.86 -31.13 1.13
CA GLY A 64 2.78 -31.56 0.05
C GLY A 64 3.41 -30.40 -0.72
N THR A 65 3.16 -29.17 -0.31
CA THR A 65 3.75 -27.97 -0.91
C THR A 65 5.11 -27.71 -0.26
N ASP A 66 6.17 -27.58 -1.06
CA ASP A 66 7.48 -27.14 -0.59
C ASP A 66 7.46 -25.65 -0.23
N THR A 67 8.29 -25.26 0.72
CA THR A 67 8.43 -23.85 1.12
C THR A 67 9.87 -23.39 0.96
N VAL A 68 10.06 -22.15 0.50
CA VAL A 68 11.35 -21.49 0.40
C VAL A 68 11.31 -20.22 1.22
N PHE A 69 12.05 -20.20 2.33
CA PHE A 69 11.99 -19.10 3.28
C PHE A 69 13.11 -18.08 3.04
N ALA A 70 12.73 -16.83 2.72
CA ALA A 70 13.65 -15.73 2.49
C ALA A 70 14.05 -14.97 3.79
N GLY A 71 13.51 -15.40 4.92
CA GLY A 71 13.85 -14.78 6.19
C GLY A 71 13.00 -13.57 6.58
N GLN A 72 13.62 -12.69 7.34
CA GLN A 72 13.04 -11.41 7.75
C GLN A 72 13.47 -10.35 6.75
N VAL A 73 12.55 -10.00 5.83
CA VAL A 73 12.81 -9.10 4.71
C VAL A 73 11.58 -8.24 4.40
N PRO A 74 11.74 -7.05 3.80
CA PRO A 74 10.64 -6.24 3.30
C PRO A 74 9.78 -6.96 2.27
N THR A 75 8.49 -6.64 2.27
CA THR A 75 7.50 -7.20 1.34
C THR A 75 7.91 -7.06 -0.14
N PRO A 76 8.41 -5.89 -0.62
CA PRO A 76 8.84 -5.74 -2.02
C PRO A 76 9.92 -6.73 -2.46
N LEU A 77 10.84 -7.11 -1.58
CA LEU A 77 11.88 -8.08 -1.90
C LEU A 77 11.29 -9.49 -2.17
N ILE A 78 10.18 -9.83 -1.51
CA ILE A 78 9.46 -11.09 -1.77
C ILE A 78 8.76 -11.03 -3.13
N TYR A 79 8.13 -9.91 -3.47
CA TYR A 79 7.48 -9.73 -4.76
C TYR A 79 8.50 -9.80 -5.91
N PHE A 80 9.62 -9.08 -5.76
CA PHE A 80 10.73 -9.14 -6.71
C PHE A 80 11.26 -10.57 -6.88
N ALA A 81 11.61 -11.22 -5.79
CA ALA A 81 12.17 -12.57 -5.83
C ALA A 81 11.17 -13.63 -6.35
N GLN A 82 9.88 -13.41 -6.12
CA GLN A 82 8.84 -14.26 -6.70
C GLN A 82 8.92 -14.25 -8.23
N VAL A 83 9.06 -13.08 -8.83
CA VAL A 83 9.11 -12.90 -10.29
C VAL A 83 10.46 -13.35 -10.84
N ASP A 84 11.55 -12.89 -10.24
CA ASP A 84 12.92 -13.18 -10.67
C ASP A 84 13.25 -14.70 -10.66
N GLU A 85 12.84 -15.40 -9.61
CA GLU A 85 13.06 -16.83 -9.40
C GLU A 85 11.90 -17.71 -9.93
N ASN A 86 10.90 -17.11 -10.60
CA ASN A 86 9.73 -17.79 -11.19
C ASN A 86 8.92 -18.63 -10.18
N PHE A 87 8.72 -18.15 -8.96
CA PHE A 87 7.76 -18.78 -8.05
C PHE A 87 6.31 -18.44 -8.48
N LYS A 88 5.46 -19.45 -8.53
CA LYS A 88 4.06 -19.28 -8.88
C LYS A 88 3.23 -18.65 -7.76
N SER A 89 3.79 -18.55 -6.57
CA SER A 89 3.06 -18.01 -5.41
C SER A 89 4.03 -17.62 -4.31
N SER A 90 3.65 -16.58 -3.56
CA SER A 90 4.37 -16.17 -2.36
C SER A 90 3.44 -15.81 -1.22
N ALA A 91 3.99 -15.74 -0.02
CA ALA A 91 3.31 -15.28 1.18
C ALA A 91 4.25 -14.43 2.03
N VAL A 92 3.73 -13.32 2.56
CA VAL A 92 4.43 -12.50 3.55
C VAL A 92 3.66 -12.51 4.86
N VAL A 93 4.33 -12.91 5.94
CA VAL A 93 3.77 -12.84 7.29
C VAL A 93 3.98 -11.44 7.83
N THR A 94 2.94 -10.62 7.74
CA THR A 94 2.97 -9.20 8.11
C THR A 94 1.60 -8.67 8.47
N ALA A 95 1.55 -7.60 9.23
CA ALA A 95 0.37 -6.76 9.39
C ALA A 95 0.70 -5.29 9.06
N SER A 96 1.75 -5.06 8.22
CA SER A 96 2.17 -3.74 7.72
C SER A 96 2.24 -2.71 8.86
N HIS A 97 1.49 -1.62 8.75
CA HIS A 97 1.46 -0.49 9.69
C HIS A 97 0.55 -0.68 10.92
N ASN A 98 -0.10 -1.82 11.08
CA ASN A 98 -0.97 -2.07 12.24
C ASN A 98 -0.19 -2.07 13.57
N PRO A 99 -0.86 -1.80 14.70
CA PRO A 99 -0.25 -1.90 16.04
C PRO A 99 0.49 -3.21 16.31
N PRO A 100 1.39 -3.24 17.34
CA PRO A 100 2.28 -4.38 17.58
C PRO A 100 1.59 -5.72 17.83
N GLU A 101 0.37 -5.69 18.39
CA GLU A 101 -0.42 -6.89 18.69
C GLU A 101 -1.02 -7.59 17.48
N TYR A 102 -1.02 -6.94 16.31
CA TYR A 102 -1.55 -7.52 15.07
C TYR A 102 -0.54 -8.44 14.40
N THR A 103 -1.07 -9.44 13.71
CA THR A 103 -0.36 -10.30 12.74
C THR A 103 -1.25 -10.53 11.53
N GLY A 104 -0.69 -11.09 10.46
CA GLY A 104 -1.47 -11.38 9.26
C GLY A 104 -0.65 -12.00 8.16
N PHE A 105 -1.28 -12.10 6.98
CA PHE A 105 -0.69 -12.69 5.79
C PHE A 105 -1.10 -11.91 4.56
N LYS A 106 -0.13 -11.54 3.73
CA LYS A 106 -0.33 -11.14 2.34
C LYS A 106 0.01 -12.33 1.45
N PHE A 107 -0.84 -12.63 0.48
CA PHE A 107 -0.62 -13.70 -0.49
C PHE A 107 -0.53 -13.14 -1.89
N CYS A 108 0.36 -13.71 -2.70
CA CYS A 108 0.45 -13.43 -4.11
C CYS A 108 0.31 -14.71 -4.96
N LEU A 109 -0.37 -14.56 -6.07
CA LEU A 109 -0.41 -15.51 -7.18
C LEU A 109 0.77 -15.26 -8.13
N GLU A 110 0.80 -15.96 -9.27
CA GLU A 110 1.83 -15.80 -10.29
C GLU A 110 2.07 -14.33 -10.66
N GLU A 111 3.30 -13.96 -10.99
CA GLU A 111 3.73 -12.59 -11.32
C GLU A 111 3.51 -11.55 -10.20
N ALA A 112 3.57 -11.98 -8.94
CA ALA A 112 3.32 -11.16 -7.76
C ALA A 112 1.93 -10.47 -7.73
N LEU A 113 0.92 -11.06 -8.40
CA LEU A 113 -0.46 -10.59 -8.34
C LEU A 113 -1.00 -10.72 -6.91
N ALA A 114 -1.25 -9.60 -6.27
CA ALA A 114 -1.78 -9.56 -4.91
C ALA A 114 -3.17 -10.21 -4.84
N MET A 115 -3.33 -11.16 -3.92
CA MET A 115 -4.57 -11.93 -3.81
C MET A 115 -5.69 -11.11 -3.17
N SER A 116 -6.78 -10.91 -3.91
CA SER A 116 -7.98 -10.25 -3.43
C SER A 116 -9.05 -11.24 -2.95
N ARG A 117 -10.14 -10.71 -2.40
CA ARG A 117 -11.31 -11.50 -2.02
C ARG A 117 -11.88 -12.34 -3.17
N ARG A 118 -11.84 -11.79 -4.39
CA ARG A 118 -12.32 -12.46 -5.61
C ARG A 118 -11.25 -13.31 -6.28
N GLY A 119 -9.99 -13.02 -6.01
CA GLY A 119 -8.82 -13.67 -6.57
C GLY A 119 -8.29 -14.85 -5.74
N GLY A 120 -9.11 -15.47 -4.88
CA GLY A 120 -8.74 -16.69 -4.16
C GLY A 120 -8.89 -16.64 -2.64
N MET A 121 -8.95 -15.45 -2.03
CA MET A 121 -9.03 -15.33 -0.57
C MET A 121 -10.33 -15.95 0.00
N ARG A 122 -11.42 -15.87 -0.76
CA ARG A 122 -12.70 -16.49 -0.37
C ARG A 122 -12.61 -18.02 -0.38
N GLU A 123 -11.99 -18.57 -1.37
CA GLU A 123 -11.78 -20.01 -1.51
C GLU A 123 -10.89 -20.55 -0.39
N ILE A 124 -9.84 -19.79 -0.02
CA ILE A 124 -8.98 -20.13 1.14
C ILE A 124 -9.80 -20.10 2.43
N GLU A 125 -10.68 -19.11 2.64
CA GLU A 125 -11.56 -19.04 3.81
C GLU A 125 -12.52 -20.25 3.85
N GLU A 126 -13.12 -20.64 2.71
CA GLU A 126 -14.01 -21.79 2.62
C GLU A 126 -13.27 -23.10 2.97
N ILE A 127 -12.05 -23.31 2.44
CA ILE A 127 -11.21 -24.45 2.78
C ILE A 127 -10.81 -24.42 4.26
N TYR A 128 -10.45 -23.25 4.78
CA TYR A 128 -10.13 -23.06 6.20
C TYR A 128 -11.31 -23.43 7.09
N GLU A 129 -12.54 -23.02 6.77
CA GLU A 129 -13.74 -23.33 7.57
C GLU A 129 -14.13 -24.80 7.48
N GLN A 130 -14.01 -25.44 6.31
CA GLN A 130 -14.39 -26.82 6.06
C GLN A 130 -13.34 -27.84 6.56
N GLU A 131 -12.10 -27.42 6.73
CA GLU A 131 -10.95 -28.27 7.13
C GLU A 131 -10.68 -29.45 6.16
N ASP A 132 -11.10 -29.32 4.90
CA ASP A 132 -10.84 -30.32 3.87
C ASP A 132 -9.48 -30.05 3.18
N PHE A 133 -8.41 -30.45 3.88
CA PHE A 133 -7.05 -30.16 3.48
C PHE A 133 -6.44 -31.29 2.65
N LYS A 134 -5.67 -30.92 1.60
CA LYS A 134 -4.74 -31.86 0.98
C LYS A 134 -3.80 -32.42 2.06
N ILE A 135 -3.34 -33.64 1.85
CA ILE A 135 -2.36 -34.31 2.73
C ILE A 135 -1.13 -34.66 1.91
N GLY A 136 0.04 -34.25 2.37
CA GLY A 136 1.31 -34.52 1.72
C GLY A 136 2.49 -34.27 2.63
N VAL A 137 3.67 -34.25 2.06
CA VAL A 137 4.93 -33.95 2.75
C VAL A 137 5.74 -33.04 1.85
N GLY A 138 5.81 -31.77 2.19
CA GLY A 138 6.68 -30.78 1.58
C GLY A 138 7.99 -30.61 2.37
N MET A 139 8.96 -30.01 1.74
CA MET A 139 10.27 -29.68 2.32
C MET A 139 10.38 -28.17 2.53
N GLU A 140 11.27 -27.78 3.44
CA GLU A 140 11.63 -26.38 3.64
C GLU A 140 13.06 -26.15 3.14
N ASP A 141 13.24 -25.07 2.37
CA ASP A 141 14.53 -24.57 1.90
C ASP A 141 14.65 -23.07 2.24
N GLN A 142 15.80 -22.47 1.98
CA GLN A 142 16.07 -21.07 2.24
C GLN A 142 16.69 -20.39 1.03
N ILE A 143 16.42 -19.08 0.87
CA ILE A 143 16.96 -18.25 -0.20
C ILE A 143 17.39 -16.89 0.36
N GLU A 144 18.42 -16.30 -0.24
CA GLU A 144 18.82 -14.92 -0.04
C GLU A 144 18.29 -14.11 -1.23
N VAL A 145 17.62 -12.99 -0.99
CA VAL A 145 16.90 -12.22 -2.04
C VAL A 145 17.36 -10.78 -2.19
N LYS A 146 18.15 -10.27 -1.23
CA LYS A 146 18.56 -8.87 -1.18
C LYS A 146 19.52 -8.50 -2.31
N GLN A 147 20.46 -9.35 -2.64
CA GLN A 147 21.50 -9.05 -3.60
C GLN A 147 20.94 -8.85 -5.01
N GLN A 148 20.06 -9.76 -5.46
CA GLN A 148 19.41 -9.67 -6.75
C GLN A 148 18.54 -8.41 -6.86
N TYR A 149 17.79 -8.09 -5.79
CA TYR A 149 16.99 -6.87 -5.72
C TYR A 149 17.87 -5.61 -5.83
N LEU A 150 18.99 -5.56 -5.11
CA LEU A 150 19.94 -4.44 -5.19
C LEU A 150 20.53 -4.28 -6.59
N GLU A 151 20.89 -5.38 -7.25
CA GLU A 151 21.39 -5.35 -8.63
C GLU A 151 20.35 -4.79 -9.60
N ALA A 152 19.09 -5.23 -9.49
CA ALA A 152 17.99 -4.70 -10.30
C ALA A 152 17.74 -3.21 -10.04
N LEU A 153 17.82 -2.75 -8.78
CA LEU A 153 17.76 -1.33 -8.45
C LEU A 153 18.89 -0.53 -9.11
N LYS A 154 20.13 -1.03 -9.05
CA LYS A 154 21.30 -0.38 -9.67
C LYS A 154 21.14 -0.25 -11.18
N ASP A 155 20.60 -1.28 -11.83
CA ASP A 155 20.39 -1.28 -13.28
C ASP A 155 19.34 -0.24 -13.71
N GLU A 156 18.27 -0.06 -12.93
CA GLU A 156 17.17 0.86 -13.26
C GLU A 156 17.42 2.31 -12.79
N ILE A 157 17.99 2.47 -11.62
CA ILE A 157 18.16 3.78 -10.97
C ILE A 157 19.53 4.40 -11.33
N GLY A 158 20.58 3.59 -11.34
CA GLY A 158 21.96 4.05 -11.50
C GLY A 158 22.59 4.47 -10.17
N GLU A 159 23.73 5.17 -10.27
CA GLU A 159 24.48 5.67 -9.12
C GLU A 159 23.86 6.99 -8.61
N LEU A 160 23.69 7.11 -7.30
CA LEU A 160 23.13 8.26 -6.61
C LEU A 160 24.23 8.98 -5.79
N ASP A 161 24.09 10.29 -5.57
CA ASP A 161 25.03 11.07 -4.76
C ASP A 161 24.25 12.12 -3.96
N LEU A 162 23.43 11.68 -3.01
CA LEU A 162 22.70 12.55 -2.09
C LEU A 162 22.85 12.11 -0.65
N LYS A 163 22.66 13.05 0.27
CA LYS A 163 22.53 12.75 1.70
C LYS A 163 21.06 12.52 2.02
N VAL A 164 20.74 11.36 2.55
CA VAL A 164 19.36 11.01 2.86
C VAL A 164 19.20 10.63 4.34
N ALA A 165 18.08 11.05 4.92
CA ALA A 165 17.66 10.57 6.24
C ALA A 165 16.52 9.56 6.07
N ILE A 166 16.66 8.38 6.67
CA ILE A 166 15.68 7.28 6.50
C ILE A 166 15.12 6.87 7.85
N ASN A 167 13.81 7.01 8.02
CA ASN A 167 13.08 6.51 9.18
C ASN A 167 12.41 5.17 8.86
N CYS A 168 12.95 4.08 9.40
CA CYS A 168 12.39 2.75 9.22
C CYS A 168 11.24 2.43 10.20
N GLY A 169 10.90 3.33 11.13
CA GLY A 169 9.82 3.11 12.10
C GLY A 169 10.00 1.85 12.96
N ASN A 170 11.23 1.36 13.15
CA ASN A 170 11.53 0.04 13.72
C ASN A 170 10.95 -1.14 12.90
N GLY A 171 10.52 -0.90 11.66
CA GLY A 171 10.01 -1.88 10.71
C GLY A 171 11.12 -2.69 10.04
N VAL A 172 10.71 -3.64 9.19
CA VAL A 172 11.64 -4.61 8.59
C VAL A 172 12.58 -4.00 7.54
N THR A 173 12.28 -2.83 6.99
CA THR A 173 13.19 -2.10 6.10
C THR A 173 14.54 -1.80 6.74
N GLY A 174 14.61 -1.70 8.08
CA GLY A 174 15.86 -1.52 8.82
C GLY A 174 16.92 -2.61 8.58
N VAL A 175 16.54 -3.81 8.11
CA VAL A 175 17.52 -4.87 7.80
C VAL A 175 18.23 -4.70 6.45
N VAL A 176 17.71 -3.85 5.56
CA VAL A 176 18.23 -3.70 4.20
C VAL A 176 18.49 -2.25 3.77
N ALA A 177 17.73 -1.28 4.29
CA ALA A 177 17.71 0.09 3.76
C ALA A 177 19.08 0.77 3.77
N ARG A 178 19.84 0.71 4.88
CA ARG A 178 21.19 1.28 4.92
C ARG A 178 22.06 0.75 3.80
N GLU A 179 22.18 -0.57 3.70
CA GLU A 179 23.05 -1.21 2.72
C GLU A 179 22.61 -0.91 1.29
N ILE A 180 21.30 -0.96 1.01
CA ILE A 180 20.77 -0.66 -0.33
C ILE A 180 21.12 0.76 -0.75
N PHE A 181 20.83 1.76 0.08
CA PHE A 181 21.04 3.15 -0.31
C PHE A 181 22.52 3.58 -0.27
N GLU A 182 23.36 3.02 0.62
CA GLU A 182 24.81 3.23 0.58
C GLU A 182 25.43 2.59 -0.67
N GLU A 183 24.99 1.40 -1.07
CA GLU A 183 25.45 0.72 -2.29
C GLU A 183 24.96 1.40 -3.58
N LEU A 184 23.88 2.18 -3.52
CA LEU A 184 23.45 3.08 -4.61
C LEU A 184 24.25 4.40 -4.62
N GLY A 185 25.12 4.67 -3.63
CA GLY A 185 25.98 5.86 -3.57
C GLY A 185 25.53 6.95 -2.60
N CYS A 186 24.41 6.77 -1.88
CA CYS A 186 23.92 7.76 -0.93
C CYS A 186 24.75 7.82 0.37
N SER A 187 24.81 9.01 0.97
CA SER A 187 25.22 9.16 2.37
C SER A 187 23.98 9.03 3.27
N VAL A 188 23.89 7.96 4.06
CA VAL A 188 22.67 7.57 4.76
C VAL A 188 22.72 7.85 6.25
N LYS A 189 21.73 8.59 6.74
CA LYS A 189 21.44 8.76 8.18
C LYS A 189 20.20 7.98 8.55
N MET A 190 20.33 7.00 9.43
CA MET A 190 19.21 6.15 9.85
C MET A 190 18.54 6.66 11.12
N VAL A 191 17.21 6.57 11.12
CA VAL A 191 16.34 6.83 12.28
C VAL A 191 15.49 5.58 12.51
N ASN A 192 15.39 5.09 13.74
CA ASN A 192 14.65 3.87 14.10
C ASN A 192 15.02 2.66 13.24
N GLU A 193 16.31 2.48 12.95
CA GLU A 193 16.83 1.40 12.07
C GLU A 193 16.67 0.01 12.71
N GLU A 194 16.86 -0.10 14.04
CA GLU A 194 16.75 -1.38 14.73
C GLU A 194 15.33 -1.92 14.65
N VAL A 195 15.20 -3.14 14.12
CA VAL A 195 13.89 -3.79 14.01
C VAL A 195 13.36 -4.16 15.40
N ASP A 196 12.24 -3.55 15.78
CA ASP A 196 11.53 -3.86 17.03
C ASP A 196 10.02 -3.92 16.78
N GLY A 197 9.46 -5.12 16.83
CA GLY A 197 8.04 -5.35 16.58
C GLY A 197 7.07 -4.77 17.61
N ASP A 198 7.56 -4.09 18.67
CA ASP A 198 6.74 -3.27 19.56
C ASP A 198 6.55 -1.83 19.04
N PHE A 199 7.30 -1.42 18.00
CA PHE A 199 7.29 -0.07 17.45
C PHE A 199 7.35 1.02 18.51
N PRO A 200 8.41 1.06 19.36
CA PRO A 200 8.44 1.86 20.57
C PRO A 200 8.43 3.37 20.33
N ASN A 201 8.81 3.81 19.14
CA ASN A 201 8.91 5.22 18.80
C ASN A 201 7.61 5.80 18.27
N HIS A 202 7.00 5.16 17.27
CA HIS A 202 5.72 5.51 16.66
C HIS A 202 5.20 4.32 15.86
N LEU A 203 3.94 4.32 15.44
CA LEU A 203 3.44 3.34 14.48
C LEU A 203 4.19 3.49 13.15
N PRO A 204 4.56 2.38 12.49
CA PRO A 204 5.36 2.42 11.28
C PRO A 204 4.47 2.74 10.05
N ALA A 205 4.14 4.01 9.88
CA ALA A 205 3.36 4.50 8.74
C ALA A 205 3.87 5.87 8.28
N PRO A 206 4.02 6.13 6.97
CA PRO A 206 4.48 7.42 6.46
C PRO A 206 3.59 8.60 6.84
N GLY A 207 2.27 8.38 6.87
CA GLY A 207 1.28 9.39 7.28
C GLY A 207 1.21 9.67 8.79
N GLU A 208 2.01 8.99 9.62
CA GLU A 208 2.04 9.20 11.08
C GLU A 208 2.78 10.50 11.42
N GLU A 209 2.07 11.50 11.95
CA GLU A 209 2.64 12.84 12.29
C GLU A 209 3.90 12.72 13.15
N LYS A 210 3.92 11.77 14.10
CA LYS A 210 5.06 11.55 14.98
C LYS A 210 6.28 11.02 14.21
N ALA A 211 6.07 10.19 13.18
CA ALA A 211 7.15 9.69 12.32
C ALA A 211 7.75 10.83 11.49
N GLN A 212 6.91 11.68 10.92
CA GLN A 212 7.29 12.84 10.13
C GLN A 212 8.10 13.81 10.96
N LYS A 213 7.56 14.23 12.11
CA LYS A 213 8.22 15.17 13.01
C LYS A 213 9.57 14.66 13.54
N GLN A 214 9.65 13.37 13.88
CA GLN A 214 10.91 12.78 14.35
C GLN A 214 11.97 12.76 13.27
N LEU A 215 11.59 12.50 12.01
CA LEU A 215 12.53 12.56 10.89
C LEU A 215 12.95 13.99 10.58
N GLU A 216 12.02 14.95 10.55
CA GLU A 216 12.34 16.38 10.39
C GLU A 216 13.32 16.88 11.43
N GLU A 217 13.11 16.55 12.72
CA GLU A 217 14.01 16.93 13.82
C GLU A 217 15.39 16.26 13.69
N ALA A 218 15.45 15.08 13.08
CA ALA A 218 16.71 14.38 12.84
C ALA A 218 17.51 14.94 11.66
N MET A 219 16.83 15.49 10.64
CA MET A 219 17.49 16.07 9.47
C MET A 219 18.25 17.34 9.82
N THR A 220 19.49 17.45 9.37
CA THR A 220 20.39 18.60 9.61
C THR A 220 20.96 19.20 8.33
N ASP A 221 21.47 18.36 7.44
CA ASP A 221 22.05 18.71 6.15
C ASP A 221 21.76 17.65 5.08
N GLU A 222 20.78 16.81 5.36
CA GLU A 222 20.29 15.82 4.43
C GLU A 222 19.39 16.48 3.38
N ASP A 223 19.49 16.00 2.14
CA ASP A 223 18.79 16.55 0.96
C ASP A 223 17.35 16.03 0.86
N LEU A 224 17.07 14.84 1.43
CA LEU A 224 15.77 14.19 1.41
C LEU A 224 15.56 13.33 2.65
N GLY A 225 14.36 13.40 3.23
CA GLY A 225 13.88 12.47 4.27
C GLY A 225 12.95 11.42 3.68
N ILE A 226 13.07 10.17 4.14
CA ILE A 226 12.28 9.02 3.68
C ILE A 226 11.70 8.31 4.90
N ILE A 227 10.41 7.99 4.86
CA ILE A 227 9.71 7.23 5.89
C ILE A 227 9.13 5.97 5.26
N PHE A 228 9.51 4.80 5.78
CA PHE A 228 8.91 3.53 5.38
C PHE A 228 7.84 3.08 6.38
N ASP A 229 6.91 2.26 5.90
CA ASP A 229 6.00 1.55 6.77
C ASP A 229 6.60 0.25 7.33
N GLY A 230 5.79 -0.52 8.07
CA GLY A 230 6.28 -1.68 8.84
C GLY A 230 6.86 -2.81 8.01
N ASP A 231 6.43 -2.99 6.78
CA ASP A 231 6.89 -4.02 5.86
C ASP A 231 7.48 -3.47 4.54
N GLY A 232 7.55 -2.13 4.40
CA GLY A 232 8.34 -1.46 3.38
C GLY A 232 7.72 -1.38 2.00
N ASP A 233 6.44 -1.66 1.85
CA ASP A 233 5.71 -1.48 0.60
C ASP A 233 5.21 -0.05 0.40
N ARG A 234 5.35 0.81 1.42
CA ARG A 234 5.01 2.24 1.38
C ARG A 234 6.22 3.12 1.67
N ALA A 235 6.22 4.29 1.03
CA ALA A 235 7.15 5.36 1.34
C ALA A 235 6.45 6.73 1.42
N GLY A 236 6.95 7.59 2.30
CA GLY A 236 6.63 9.01 2.36
C GLY A 236 7.91 9.84 2.39
N PHE A 237 7.82 11.11 2.01
CA PHE A 237 8.99 11.94 1.78
C PHE A 237 8.92 13.26 2.54
N ILE A 238 10.08 13.73 3.01
CA ILE A 238 10.25 15.05 3.63
C ILE A 238 11.28 15.82 2.84
N LEU A 239 10.92 17.04 2.42
CA LEU A 239 11.81 17.94 1.72
C LEU A 239 12.30 19.05 2.67
N PRO A 240 13.61 19.35 2.73
CA PRO A 240 14.16 20.37 3.62
C PRO A 240 13.53 21.74 3.37
N GLY A 241 12.96 22.33 4.44
CA GLY A 241 12.31 23.64 4.36
C GLY A 241 10.90 23.67 3.76
N TYR A 242 10.43 22.55 3.22
CA TYR A 242 9.04 22.36 2.78
C TYR A 242 8.23 21.55 3.83
N GLY A 243 8.79 20.46 4.31
CA GLY A 243 8.14 19.50 5.21
C GLY A 243 7.74 18.22 4.51
N TYR A 244 6.69 17.56 5.02
CA TYR A 244 6.15 16.34 4.43
C TYR A 244 5.53 16.61 3.06
N LEU A 245 5.94 15.83 2.05
CA LEU A 245 5.40 15.90 0.70
C LEU A 245 4.11 15.08 0.62
N GLU A 246 3.01 15.74 0.32
CA GLU A 246 1.70 15.13 0.21
C GLU A 246 1.68 14.06 -0.89
N GLU A 247 0.95 12.99 -0.66
CA GLU A 247 0.89 11.83 -1.57
C GLU A 247 0.40 12.21 -2.98
N ASP A 248 -0.51 13.16 -3.11
CA ASP A 248 -0.97 13.66 -4.42
C ASP A 248 0.20 14.24 -5.24
N LYS A 249 1.07 15.03 -4.61
CA LYS A 249 2.26 15.60 -5.25
C LYS A 249 3.32 14.52 -5.52
N THR A 250 3.46 13.56 -4.61
CA THR A 250 4.35 12.41 -4.79
C THR A 250 3.92 11.56 -5.98
N ILE A 251 2.63 11.24 -6.09
CA ILE A 251 2.06 10.51 -7.24
C ILE A 251 2.32 11.28 -8.54
N ALA A 252 2.06 12.58 -8.57
CA ALA A 252 2.29 13.41 -9.75
C ALA A 252 3.76 13.40 -10.21
N LEU A 253 4.71 13.48 -9.27
CA LEU A 253 6.14 13.43 -9.55
C LEU A 253 6.58 12.07 -10.08
N LEU A 254 6.23 10.98 -9.39
CA LEU A 254 6.60 9.62 -9.78
C LEU A 254 5.92 9.18 -11.09
N ALA A 255 4.68 9.64 -11.33
CA ALA A 255 3.98 9.45 -12.60
C ALA A 255 4.70 10.15 -13.77
N GLU A 256 5.13 11.41 -13.57
CA GLU A 256 5.92 12.13 -14.57
C GLU A 256 7.19 11.35 -14.94
N GLU A 257 7.94 10.85 -13.94
CA GLU A 257 9.18 10.12 -14.18
C GLU A 257 8.92 8.80 -14.94
N SER A 258 7.88 8.08 -14.56
CA SER A 258 7.46 6.87 -15.27
C SER A 258 7.04 7.16 -16.71
N LEU A 259 6.32 8.27 -16.94
CA LEU A 259 5.90 8.72 -18.26
C LEU A 259 7.05 9.27 -19.12
N LYS A 260 8.18 9.68 -18.55
CA LYS A 260 9.41 9.98 -19.30
C LYS A 260 10.00 8.69 -19.88
N LYS A 261 9.97 7.58 -19.14
CA LYS A 261 10.49 6.28 -19.60
C LYS A 261 9.59 5.66 -20.68
N THR A 262 8.27 5.62 -20.44
CA THR A 262 7.31 5.13 -21.44
C THR A 262 5.93 5.75 -21.26
N LYS A 263 5.22 6.03 -22.34
CA LYS A 263 3.86 6.58 -22.29
C LYS A 263 2.84 5.45 -22.10
N GLY A 264 1.82 5.74 -21.30
CA GLY A 264 0.78 4.75 -21.01
C GLY A 264 -0.26 5.25 -20.04
N THR A 265 -0.96 4.31 -19.44
CA THR A 265 -1.97 4.56 -18.41
C THR A 265 -1.30 4.71 -17.04
N VAL A 266 -1.74 5.70 -16.29
CA VAL A 266 -1.36 5.90 -14.87
C VAL A 266 -2.61 5.71 -14.03
N VAL A 267 -2.55 4.74 -13.12
CA VAL A 267 -3.67 4.41 -12.23
C VAL A 267 -3.52 5.13 -10.91
N HIS A 268 -4.58 5.73 -10.41
CA HIS A 268 -4.62 6.34 -9.08
C HIS A 268 -5.92 6.04 -8.35
N ASP A 269 -5.91 6.10 -7.02
CA ASP A 269 -7.14 5.87 -6.28
C ASP A 269 -8.10 7.08 -6.39
N LEU A 270 -9.39 6.81 -6.26
CA LEU A 270 -10.45 7.82 -6.47
C LEU A 270 -10.45 8.95 -5.44
N ARG A 271 -9.64 8.90 -4.38
CA ARG A 271 -9.45 9.97 -3.40
C ARG A 271 -8.44 11.02 -3.84
N ALA A 272 -7.67 10.72 -4.89
CA ALA A 272 -6.61 11.60 -5.35
C ALA A 272 -7.16 12.96 -5.78
N SER A 273 -6.38 14.00 -5.51
CA SER A 273 -6.64 15.35 -5.99
C SER A 273 -6.69 15.40 -7.51
N LYS A 274 -7.48 16.31 -8.07
CA LYS A 274 -7.48 16.57 -9.52
C LYS A 274 -6.12 17.03 -10.06
N LEU A 275 -5.20 17.46 -9.19
CA LEU A 275 -3.79 17.66 -9.52
C LEU A 275 -3.19 16.43 -10.22
N VAL A 276 -3.52 15.24 -9.74
CA VAL A 276 -2.93 13.99 -10.24
C VAL A 276 -3.30 13.74 -11.70
N PRO A 277 -4.58 13.62 -12.10
CA PRO A 277 -4.93 13.43 -13.51
C PRO A 277 -4.46 14.59 -14.40
N GLU A 278 -4.50 15.85 -13.94
CA GLU A 278 -3.98 16.99 -14.72
C GLU A 278 -2.49 16.84 -15.03
N LYS A 279 -1.66 16.44 -14.07
CA LYS A 279 -0.23 16.22 -14.27
C LYS A 279 0.07 15.00 -15.16
N ILE A 280 -0.73 13.95 -15.04
CA ILE A 280 -0.62 12.78 -15.92
C ILE A 280 -0.88 13.19 -17.38
N GLU A 281 -1.95 13.94 -17.65
CA GLU A 281 -2.29 14.42 -19.00
C GLU A 281 -1.24 15.40 -19.54
N GLU A 282 -0.75 16.34 -18.71
CA GLU A 282 0.31 17.27 -19.06
C GLU A 282 1.58 16.56 -19.57
N HIS A 283 1.90 15.39 -18.97
CA HIS A 283 3.03 14.57 -19.37
C HIS A 283 2.69 13.49 -20.42
N GLY A 284 1.49 13.57 -21.02
CA GLY A 284 1.06 12.71 -22.13
C GLY A 284 0.74 11.27 -21.72
N GLY A 285 0.36 11.07 -20.46
CA GLY A 285 -0.22 9.84 -19.94
C GLY A 285 -1.75 9.83 -20.02
N ASN A 286 -2.36 8.70 -19.71
CA ASN A 286 -3.80 8.53 -19.62
C ASN A 286 -4.17 8.24 -18.14
N PRO A 287 -4.84 9.16 -17.42
CA PRO A 287 -5.22 8.92 -16.03
C PRO A 287 -6.40 7.95 -15.94
N GLU A 288 -6.32 7.01 -15.02
CA GLU A 288 -7.41 6.07 -14.72
C GLU A 288 -7.63 5.95 -13.22
N GLU A 289 -8.87 6.19 -12.76
CA GLU A 289 -9.25 6.01 -11.36
C GLU A 289 -9.52 4.53 -11.03
N THR A 290 -9.15 4.12 -9.81
CA THR A 290 -9.50 2.82 -9.25
C THR A 290 -10.04 2.93 -7.83
N ARG A 291 -10.58 1.82 -7.33
CA ARG A 291 -10.97 1.67 -5.92
C ARG A 291 -9.78 1.84 -5.00
N VAL A 292 -10.06 2.23 -3.75
CA VAL A 292 -9.03 2.25 -2.70
C VAL A 292 -8.69 0.82 -2.28
N GLY A 293 -7.41 0.48 -2.39
CA GLY A 293 -6.86 -0.81 -1.95
C GLY A 293 -5.84 -1.38 -2.93
N HIS A 294 -4.70 -1.75 -2.40
CA HIS A 294 -3.53 -2.20 -3.14
C HIS A 294 -3.83 -3.38 -4.11
N THR A 295 -4.73 -4.28 -3.75
CA THR A 295 -5.10 -5.41 -4.62
C THR A 295 -5.83 -5.00 -5.89
N PHE A 296 -6.64 -3.93 -5.87
CA PHE A 296 -7.32 -3.44 -7.07
C PHE A 296 -6.34 -2.85 -8.08
N ILE A 297 -5.31 -2.18 -7.59
CA ILE A 297 -4.23 -1.68 -8.46
C ILE A 297 -3.45 -2.85 -9.03
N SER A 298 -3.07 -3.82 -8.19
CA SER A 298 -2.38 -5.03 -8.64
C SER A 298 -3.17 -5.78 -9.71
N GLU A 299 -4.48 -6.00 -9.51
CA GLU A 299 -5.37 -6.59 -10.52
C GLU A 299 -5.36 -5.77 -11.81
N LYS A 300 -5.49 -4.44 -11.73
CA LYS A 300 -5.52 -3.56 -12.90
C LYS A 300 -4.21 -3.61 -13.71
N ILE A 301 -3.06 -3.64 -13.04
CA ILE A 301 -1.74 -3.76 -13.70
C ILE A 301 -1.64 -5.07 -14.47
N HIS A 302 -2.15 -6.19 -13.92
CA HIS A 302 -2.13 -7.48 -14.58
C HIS A 302 -3.15 -7.61 -15.73
N GLU A 303 -4.26 -6.88 -15.64
CA GLU A 303 -5.30 -6.87 -16.69
C GLU A 303 -4.95 -5.95 -17.87
N ASP A 304 -4.17 -4.90 -17.64
CA ASP A 304 -3.88 -3.85 -18.61
C ASP A 304 -2.38 -3.54 -18.72
N SER A 305 -1.72 -4.12 -19.70
CA SER A 305 -0.30 -3.92 -19.97
C SER A 305 0.07 -2.49 -20.42
N SER A 306 -0.90 -1.60 -20.60
CA SER A 306 -0.65 -0.18 -20.86
C SER A 306 -0.36 0.61 -19.59
N VAL A 307 -0.58 0.03 -18.40
CA VAL A 307 -0.27 0.68 -17.12
C VAL A 307 1.23 0.80 -16.94
N VAL A 308 1.70 2.02 -16.74
CA VAL A 308 3.14 2.35 -16.61
C VAL A 308 3.53 2.77 -15.19
N PHE A 309 2.55 3.25 -14.43
CA PHE A 309 2.69 3.63 -13.03
C PHE A 309 1.34 3.55 -12.33
N ALA A 310 1.36 3.28 -11.03
CA ALA A 310 0.19 3.48 -10.19
C ALA A 310 0.57 4.02 -8.81
N GLY A 311 -0.36 4.76 -8.18
CA GLY A 311 -0.15 5.34 -6.85
C GLY A 311 -1.42 5.49 -6.03
N GLU A 312 -1.30 5.29 -4.72
CA GLU A 312 -2.37 5.49 -3.74
C GLU A 312 -2.01 6.58 -2.73
N LEU A 313 -3.01 7.27 -2.22
CA LEU A 313 -2.84 8.21 -1.09
C LEU A 313 -2.45 7.53 0.24
N SER A 314 -2.28 6.23 0.23
CA SER A 314 -1.74 5.46 1.35
C SER A 314 -0.21 5.31 1.31
N GLY A 315 0.44 5.80 0.24
CA GLY A 315 1.88 5.71 0.02
C GLY A 315 2.35 4.44 -0.69
N HIS A 316 1.45 3.65 -1.28
CA HIS A 316 1.82 2.56 -2.19
C HIS A 316 2.06 3.10 -3.60
N TYR A 317 3.18 2.72 -4.20
CA TYR A 317 3.57 3.11 -5.56
C TYR A 317 4.06 1.90 -6.34
N TYR A 318 3.62 1.78 -7.60
CA TYR A 318 3.85 0.64 -8.49
C TYR A 318 4.53 1.12 -9.76
N PHE A 319 5.52 0.41 -10.26
CA PHE A 319 6.39 0.88 -11.33
C PHE A 319 6.51 -0.10 -12.52
N PRO A 320 5.40 -0.45 -13.22
CA PRO A 320 5.48 -1.36 -14.36
C PRO A 320 6.43 -0.87 -15.47
N ALA A 321 6.57 0.47 -15.65
CA ALA A 321 7.53 1.05 -16.61
C ALA A 321 9.00 0.69 -16.33
N PHE A 322 9.30 0.24 -15.10
CA PHE A 322 10.64 -0.12 -14.64
C PHE A 322 10.75 -1.62 -14.29
N ASP A 323 9.79 -2.44 -14.74
CA ASP A 323 9.71 -3.86 -14.43
C ASP A 323 9.53 -4.19 -12.92
N PHE A 324 8.96 -3.23 -12.15
CA PHE A 324 8.53 -3.39 -10.74
C PHE A 324 7.02 -3.18 -10.62
N PRO A 325 6.19 -4.12 -11.11
CA PRO A 325 4.73 -3.96 -11.20
C PRO A 325 3.98 -4.20 -9.88
N TRP A 326 4.64 -4.17 -8.74
CA TRP A 326 4.10 -4.30 -7.39
C TRP A 326 4.32 -3.03 -6.56
N ASP A 327 3.67 -2.94 -5.39
CA ASP A 327 3.88 -1.86 -4.43
C ASP A 327 5.28 -1.95 -3.80
N ASP A 328 6.09 -0.92 -4.04
CA ASP A 328 7.50 -0.91 -3.66
C ASP A 328 7.95 0.45 -3.10
N GLY A 329 7.94 0.57 -1.77
CA GLY A 329 8.39 1.78 -1.10
C GLY A 329 9.90 2.02 -1.27
N ILE A 330 10.70 0.96 -1.40
CA ILE A 330 12.16 1.08 -1.55
C ILE A 330 12.50 1.58 -2.95
N PHE A 331 11.85 1.04 -3.99
CA PHE A 331 12.00 1.56 -5.36
C PHE A 331 11.51 3.01 -5.46
N ALA A 332 10.36 3.34 -4.85
CA ALA A 332 9.85 4.71 -4.81
C ALA A 332 10.85 5.68 -4.18
N ALA A 333 11.51 5.27 -3.09
CA ALA A 333 12.53 6.06 -2.44
C ALA A 333 13.77 6.26 -3.34
N ALA A 334 14.26 5.20 -3.98
CA ALA A 334 15.40 5.29 -4.88
C ALA A 334 15.10 6.21 -6.10
N LEU A 335 13.91 6.10 -6.69
CA LEU A 335 13.48 6.95 -7.79
C LEU A 335 13.33 8.41 -7.37
N MET A 336 12.77 8.68 -6.18
CA MET A 336 12.65 10.06 -5.65
C MET A 336 14.03 10.68 -5.36
N ILE A 337 15.00 9.91 -4.84
CA ILE A 337 16.38 10.37 -4.65
C ILE A 337 16.99 10.73 -6.01
N LYS A 338 16.83 9.88 -7.03
CA LYS A 338 17.30 10.16 -8.39
C LYS A 338 16.74 11.48 -8.91
N MET A 339 15.42 11.66 -8.82
CA MET A 339 14.78 12.91 -9.23
C MET A 339 15.34 14.12 -8.47
N ALA A 340 15.50 14.03 -7.15
CA ALA A 340 16.06 15.10 -6.34
C ALA A 340 17.53 15.41 -6.66
N SER A 341 18.29 14.45 -7.21
CA SER A 341 19.66 14.68 -7.70
C SER A 341 19.70 15.40 -9.04
N GLU A 342 18.66 15.29 -9.84
CA GLU A 342 18.60 15.82 -11.21
C GLU A 342 17.89 17.19 -11.30
N GLU A 343 16.94 17.47 -10.39
CA GLU A 343 16.13 18.69 -10.42
C GLU A 343 15.75 19.19 -9.01
N ASP A 344 15.43 20.49 -8.90
CA ASP A 344 14.90 21.09 -7.68
C ASP A 344 13.41 20.72 -7.51
N ILE A 345 13.15 19.68 -6.72
CA ILE A 345 11.79 19.17 -6.45
C ILE A 345 10.91 20.26 -5.82
N ILE A 346 11.46 21.07 -4.90
CA ILE A 346 10.70 22.15 -4.24
C ILE A 346 10.26 23.20 -5.26
N GLN A 347 11.16 23.62 -6.14
CA GLN A 347 10.81 24.56 -7.20
C GLN A 347 9.72 24.00 -8.12
N LYS A 348 9.80 22.71 -8.42
CA LYS A 348 8.84 22.01 -9.28
C LYS A 348 7.44 21.95 -8.65
N ILE A 349 7.33 21.47 -7.42
CA ILE A 349 6.03 21.38 -6.73
C ILE A 349 5.39 22.73 -6.39
N ASN A 350 6.22 23.78 -6.19
CA ASN A 350 5.71 25.15 -6.05
C ASN A 350 5.03 25.68 -7.33
N GLY A 351 5.27 25.05 -8.47
CA GLY A 351 4.59 25.31 -9.73
C GLY A 351 3.30 24.50 -9.92
N PHE A 352 2.96 23.59 -9.01
CA PHE A 352 1.75 22.80 -9.11
C PHE A 352 0.52 23.64 -8.69
N PRO A 353 -0.65 23.43 -9.32
CA PRO A 353 -1.88 24.02 -8.84
C PRO A 353 -2.21 23.49 -7.44
N GLU A 354 -2.77 24.35 -6.61
CA GLU A 354 -3.24 23.97 -5.27
C GLU A 354 -4.77 23.95 -5.26
N TYR A 355 -5.30 22.84 -4.78
CA TYR A 355 -6.74 22.64 -4.63
C TYR A 355 -7.09 22.48 -3.15
N PRO A 356 -7.95 23.37 -2.58
CA PRO A 356 -8.42 23.20 -1.22
C PRO A 356 -9.14 21.87 -1.02
N VAL A 357 -8.75 21.13 0.01
CA VAL A 357 -9.31 19.82 0.39
C VAL A 357 -9.91 19.90 1.78
N SER A 358 -11.09 19.31 1.98
CA SER A 358 -11.71 19.25 3.31
C SER A 358 -10.96 18.26 4.22
N PRO A 359 -10.98 18.47 5.55
CA PRO A 359 -10.79 17.39 6.49
C PRO A 359 -11.77 16.25 6.18
N GLU A 360 -11.38 15.00 6.52
CA GLU A 360 -12.29 13.87 6.42
C GLU A 360 -13.42 14.00 7.46
N VAL A 361 -14.67 14.10 7.00
CA VAL A 361 -15.84 14.13 7.86
C VAL A 361 -16.37 12.71 8.05
N ASN A 362 -16.55 12.31 9.31
CA ASN A 362 -17.00 10.98 9.68
C ASN A 362 -18.43 11.00 10.23
N PHE A 363 -19.28 10.08 9.75
CA PHE A 363 -20.66 9.88 10.21
C PHE A 363 -20.82 8.49 10.77
N ASP A 364 -21.34 8.37 11.99
CA ASP A 364 -21.67 7.05 12.56
C ASP A 364 -22.83 6.44 11.79
N CYS A 365 -22.60 5.25 11.24
CA CYS A 365 -23.58 4.50 10.46
C CYS A 365 -23.38 3.00 10.67
N ALA A 366 -24.44 2.31 11.11
CA ALA A 366 -24.41 0.86 11.29
C ALA A 366 -24.09 0.15 9.96
N ASN A 367 -23.29 -0.92 10.04
CA ASN A 367 -22.77 -1.59 8.83
C ASN A 367 -23.88 -2.05 7.87
N GLU A 368 -25.00 -2.54 8.41
CA GLU A 368 -26.16 -3.00 7.66
C GLU A 368 -26.93 -1.88 6.93
N LYS A 369 -26.68 -0.62 7.27
CA LYS A 369 -27.32 0.55 6.65
C LYS A 369 -26.45 1.26 5.62
N LYS A 370 -25.16 1.01 5.61
CA LYS A 370 -24.19 1.70 4.74
C LYS A 370 -24.56 1.63 3.26
N GLU A 371 -24.89 0.43 2.79
CA GLU A 371 -25.28 0.22 1.38
C GLU A 371 -26.53 1.03 1.00
N GLN A 372 -27.52 1.04 1.89
CA GLN A 372 -28.75 1.81 1.68
C GLN A 372 -28.50 3.33 1.67
N VAL A 373 -27.59 3.82 2.53
CA VAL A 373 -27.18 5.24 2.50
C VAL A 373 -26.47 5.55 1.18
N MET A 374 -25.53 4.70 0.73
CA MET A 374 -24.83 4.92 -0.55
C MET A 374 -25.80 4.96 -1.73
N GLN A 375 -26.78 4.07 -1.77
CA GLN A 375 -27.83 4.10 -2.81
C GLN A 375 -28.61 5.42 -2.78
N LYS A 376 -29.04 5.87 -1.61
CA LYS A 376 -29.78 7.14 -1.47
C LYS A 376 -28.94 8.36 -1.85
N VAL A 377 -27.63 8.38 -1.52
CA VAL A 377 -26.72 9.44 -1.96
C VAL A 377 -26.63 9.46 -3.50
N ALA A 378 -26.46 8.29 -4.14
CA ALA A 378 -26.42 8.23 -5.58
C ALA A 378 -27.75 8.68 -6.25
N GLU A 379 -28.90 8.39 -5.63
CA GLU A 379 -30.21 8.84 -6.09
C GLU A 379 -30.36 10.37 -5.92
N ALA A 380 -29.91 10.94 -4.79
CA ALA A 380 -30.01 12.38 -4.49
C ALA A 380 -29.17 13.24 -5.46
N TYR A 381 -28.06 12.71 -5.96
CA TYR A 381 -27.18 13.40 -6.91
C TYR A 381 -27.25 12.82 -8.34
N SER A 382 -28.41 12.23 -8.71
CA SER A 382 -28.60 11.61 -10.03
C SER A 382 -28.58 12.58 -11.21
N ASP A 383 -28.67 13.89 -10.95
CA ASP A 383 -28.54 14.99 -11.92
C ASP A 383 -27.08 15.47 -12.11
N HIS A 384 -26.15 14.96 -11.30
CA HIS A 384 -24.71 15.18 -11.41
C HIS A 384 -24.02 14.01 -12.10
N GLU A 385 -22.84 14.25 -12.64
CA GLU A 385 -21.94 13.15 -13.02
C GLU A 385 -21.44 12.46 -11.76
N THR A 386 -21.68 11.15 -11.65
CA THR A 386 -21.33 10.35 -10.47
C THR A 386 -20.61 9.07 -10.83
N SER A 387 -19.66 8.67 -9.97
CA SER A 387 -19.05 7.33 -9.99
C SER A 387 -19.47 6.57 -8.72
N THR A 388 -19.88 5.32 -8.89
CA THR A 388 -20.23 4.41 -7.79
C THR A 388 -19.20 3.29 -7.62
N MET A 389 -17.98 3.50 -8.07
CA MET A 389 -16.89 2.52 -8.06
C MET A 389 -16.54 2.07 -6.63
N ASP A 390 -16.44 3.03 -5.68
CA ASP A 390 -16.14 2.77 -4.26
C ASP A 390 -16.80 3.85 -3.40
N GLY A 391 -18.06 3.68 -3.06
CA GLY A 391 -18.93 4.69 -2.51
C GLY A 391 -19.60 5.51 -3.63
N VAL A 392 -19.78 6.82 -3.42
CA VAL A 392 -20.36 7.74 -4.41
C VAL A 392 -19.45 8.97 -4.54
N LYS A 393 -18.75 9.08 -5.67
CA LYS A 393 -18.02 10.29 -6.06
C LYS A 393 -18.95 11.14 -6.91
N ILE A 394 -19.14 12.39 -6.53
CA ILE A 394 -20.02 13.36 -7.17
C ILE A 394 -19.16 14.47 -7.75
N LEU A 395 -19.27 14.72 -9.05
CA LEU A 395 -18.56 15.81 -9.73
C LEU A 395 -19.44 17.05 -9.75
N PHE A 396 -18.90 18.15 -9.25
CA PHE A 396 -19.51 19.47 -9.27
C PHE A 396 -18.73 20.39 -10.23
N ASP A 397 -19.37 21.45 -10.68
CA ASP A 397 -18.64 22.54 -11.32
C ASP A 397 -17.68 23.16 -10.30
N GLY A 398 -16.37 23.05 -10.56
CA GLY A 398 -15.28 23.52 -9.71
C GLY A 398 -14.96 22.69 -8.47
N GLY A 399 -15.28 21.37 -8.46
CA GLY A 399 -14.86 20.47 -7.38
C GLY A 399 -15.52 19.11 -7.40
N TRP A 400 -15.25 18.31 -6.38
CA TRP A 400 -15.87 16.99 -6.20
C TRP A 400 -16.12 16.68 -4.72
N ALA A 401 -17.03 15.75 -4.46
CA ALA A 401 -17.25 15.14 -3.16
C ALA A 401 -17.24 13.62 -3.27
N LEU A 402 -16.64 12.94 -2.30
CA LEU A 402 -16.60 11.49 -2.20
C LEU A 402 -17.20 11.03 -0.88
N VAL A 403 -18.31 10.31 -0.96
CA VAL A 403 -18.98 9.68 0.18
C VAL A 403 -18.70 8.18 0.14
N ARG A 404 -18.01 7.65 1.17
CA ARG A 404 -17.57 6.24 1.20
C ARG A 404 -17.99 5.52 2.47
N PRO A 405 -18.39 4.24 2.41
CA PRO A 405 -18.50 3.42 3.59
C PRO A 405 -17.09 3.03 4.08
N SER A 406 -16.82 3.16 5.39
CA SER A 406 -15.61 2.57 5.97
C SER A 406 -15.70 1.05 5.91
N SER A 407 -14.63 0.37 5.50
CA SER A 407 -14.54 -1.10 5.49
C SER A 407 -14.27 -1.70 6.87
N THR A 408 -13.69 -0.90 7.77
CA THR A 408 -13.23 -1.35 9.10
C THR A 408 -14.05 -0.83 10.27
N GLU A 409 -14.79 0.28 10.11
CA GLU A 409 -15.55 0.94 11.17
C GLU A 409 -17.02 1.10 10.79
N PRO A 410 -17.96 1.19 11.74
CA PRO A 410 -19.37 1.49 11.48
C PRO A 410 -19.56 2.99 11.16
N LYS A 411 -18.92 3.45 10.07
CA LYS A 411 -18.91 4.86 9.65
C LYS A 411 -19.05 5.01 8.15
N ILE A 412 -19.54 6.18 7.75
CA ILE A 412 -19.44 6.73 6.39
C ILE A 412 -18.49 7.91 6.47
N ARG A 413 -17.67 8.09 5.44
CA ARG A 413 -16.67 9.16 5.31
C ARG A 413 -16.99 10.06 4.15
N LEU A 414 -16.80 11.35 4.33
CA LEU A 414 -16.91 12.36 3.28
C LEU A 414 -15.59 13.10 3.16
N ARG A 415 -15.11 13.24 1.94
CA ARG A 415 -13.98 14.09 1.54
C ARG A 415 -14.42 14.93 0.34
N CYS A 416 -14.04 16.21 0.33
CA CYS A 416 -14.32 17.13 -0.76
C CYS A 416 -13.05 17.84 -1.19
N GLU A 417 -12.99 18.23 -2.46
CA GLU A 417 -11.96 19.10 -3.01
C GLU A 417 -12.62 20.10 -3.96
N ALA A 418 -12.07 21.30 -4.06
CA ALA A 418 -12.58 22.32 -4.96
C ALA A 418 -11.48 23.27 -5.46
N ASP A 419 -11.82 24.08 -6.49
CA ASP A 419 -10.93 25.09 -7.08
C ASP A 419 -10.62 26.25 -6.13
N THR A 420 -11.50 26.50 -5.17
CA THR A 420 -11.36 27.60 -4.19
C THR A 420 -11.93 27.20 -2.83
N GLU A 421 -11.41 27.80 -1.76
CA GLU A 421 -11.93 27.61 -0.39
C GLU A 421 -13.45 27.85 -0.30
N LYS A 422 -13.94 28.92 -0.93
CA LYS A 422 -15.37 29.22 -0.92
C LYS A 422 -16.18 28.10 -1.57
N ARG A 423 -15.69 27.56 -2.72
CA ARG A 423 -16.39 26.46 -3.40
C ARG A 423 -16.34 25.18 -2.59
N LEU A 424 -15.22 24.93 -1.92
CA LEU A 424 -15.09 23.81 -0.99
C LEU A 424 -16.12 23.87 0.14
N GLU A 425 -16.26 25.04 0.79
CA GLU A 425 -17.27 25.24 1.86
C GLU A 425 -18.70 25.01 1.36
N GLU A 426 -19.02 25.46 0.13
CA GLU A 426 -20.33 25.25 -0.49
C GLU A 426 -20.61 23.75 -0.72
N ILE A 427 -19.68 23.03 -1.39
CA ILE A 427 -19.84 21.60 -1.69
C ILE A 427 -19.90 20.80 -0.38
N LEU A 428 -18.97 21.06 0.55
CA LEU A 428 -18.91 20.35 1.82
C LEU A 428 -20.22 20.52 2.62
N GLY A 429 -20.70 21.77 2.74
CA GLY A 429 -21.92 22.07 3.48
C GLY A 429 -23.16 21.41 2.88
N GLU A 430 -23.28 21.39 1.55
CA GLU A 430 -24.36 20.74 0.81
C GLU A 430 -24.35 19.22 1.05
N VAL A 431 -23.22 18.56 0.75
CA VAL A 431 -23.12 17.08 0.81
C VAL A 431 -23.15 16.58 2.25
N GLU A 432 -22.52 17.29 3.20
CA GLU A 432 -22.60 16.95 4.63
C GLU A 432 -24.05 17.01 5.14
N GLY A 433 -24.79 18.05 4.78
CA GLY A 433 -26.19 18.21 5.15
C GLY A 433 -27.07 17.08 4.62
N GLU A 434 -26.90 16.72 3.34
CA GLU A 434 -27.64 15.61 2.71
C GLU A 434 -27.33 14.27 3.36
N VAL A 435 -26.04 13.93 3.53
CA VAL A 435 -25.63 12.65 4.15
C VAL A 435 -26.16 12.52 5.58
N ARG A 436 -26.13 13.60 6.38
CA ARG A 436 -26.70 13.60 7.74
C ARG A 436 -28.20 13.34 7.71
N GLY A 437 -28.93 14.03 6.83
CA GLY A 437 -30.38 13.85 6.66
C GLY A 437 -30.73 12.40 6.30
N LEU A 438 -30.04 11.82 5.31
CA LEU A 438 -30.26 10.44 4.86
C LEU A 438 -29.97 9.40 5.96
N ILE A 439 -28.94 9.63 6.78
CA ILE A 439 -28.64 8.75 7.93
C ILE A 439 -29.72 8.85 9.00
N GLU A 440 -30.24 10.06 9.26
CA GLU A 440 -31.32 10.30 10.24
C GLU A 440 -32.64 9.65 9.81
N ASP A 441 -32.98 9.74 8.54
CA ASP A 441 -34.20 9.11 7.96
C ASP A 441 -34.17 7.57 8.03
N LEU A 442 -32.97 7.00 8.18
CA LEU A 442 -32.77 5.55 8.29
C LEU A 442 -32.66 5.07 9.75
N LYS A 443 -32.67 5.97 10.75
CA LYS A 443 -32.67 5.55 12.17
C LYS A 443 -34.03 5.04 12.58
#